data_e7202ae71d69ff214d5e82dbffc91fde
#
_entry.id   e7202ae71d69ff214d5e82dbffc91fde
#
_cell.length_a   1.000
_cell.length_b   1.000
_cell.length_c   1.000
_cell.angle_alpha   90.00
_cell.angle_beta   90.00
_cell.angle_gamma   90.00
#
_symmetry.space_group_name_H-M   'P 1'
#
loop_
_entity.id
_entity.type
_entity.pdbx_description
1 polymer ?
#
loop_
_entity_poly.entity_id
_entity_poly.type
_entity_poly.pdbx_seq_one_letter_code
_entity_poly.pdbx_strand_id
1 'polypeptide(L)'
;IGDIYGKAFVRDDAGNIVYGTEGDNTGMPLVEGDGNTVKVGNANPKLMLGWNHMLSYKNFSFYFLVDCRFGGDILSQTQADMDMYGVSEVTARARDKGYVMLEGNRIDNVKGFYKNVVGGRAGVTEYYMYDATNIRLRELSVGYQLPAAWMEKTKVLKRAQLSFSGRNLFFFYKKAPFDPDLVLSTGNDNQGIEVYGMPTTRSWGFSLKCEF
;
A
#
# COMPACT_ATOMS: atom_id res chain seq x y z
N ILE A 1 -2.71 12.74 16.78
CA ILE A 1 -3.62 11.84 16.07
C ILE A 1 -2.85 11.24 14.89
N GLY A 2 -3.00 9.93 14.64
CA GLY A 2 -2.34 9.22 13.54
C GLY A 2 -0.93 8.72 13.84
N ASP A 3 -0.38 8.96 15.00
CA ASP A 3 0.92 8.41 15.39
C ASP A 3 0.79 6.90 15.65
N ILE A 4 1.75 6.14 15.10
CA ILE A 4 1.85 4.70 15.26
C ILE A 4 2.98 4.44 16.26
N TYR A 5 2.65 3.68 17.30
CA TYR A 5 3.58 3.29 18.37
C TYR A 5 3.87 1.81 18.31
N GLY A 6 5.09 1.44 18.63
CA GLY A 6 5.53 0.05 18.62
C GLY A 6 6.96 -0.10 19.12
N LYS A 7 7.56 -1.25 18.79
CA LYS A 7 8.97 -1.53 19.07
C LYS A 7 9.86 -0.98 17.95
N ALA A 8 10.98 -0.39 18.33
CA ALA A 8 12.01 0.10 17.44
C ALA A 8 13.35 -0.60 17.68
N PHE A 9 14.29 -0.44 16.78
CA PHE A 9 15.67 -0.84 17.00
C PHE A 9 16.37 0.18 17.90
N VAL A 10 17.20 -0.31 18.83
CA VAL A 10 18.10 0.54 19.60
C VAL A 10 19.13 1.16 18.67
N ARG A 11 19.30 2.48 18.75
CA ARG A 11 20.25 3.22 17.93
C ARG A 11 21.28 3.92 18.79
N ASP A 12 22.51 4.00 18.28
CA ASP A 12 23.58 4.79 18.88
C ASP A 12 23.41 6.31 18.60
N ASP A 13 24.28 7.15 19.16
CA ASP A 13 24.26 8.61 18.97
C ASP A 13 24.46 9.02 17.49
N ALA A 14 25.02 8.15 16.66
CA ALA A 14 25.19 8.34 15.23
C ALA A 14 23.98 7.85 14.40
N GLY A 15 22.98 7.23 15.05
CA GLY A 15 21.77 6.72 14.43
C GLY A 15 21.89 5.30 13.88
N ASN A 16 23.01 4.59 14.09
CA ASN A 16 23.17 3.21 13.63
C ASN A 16 22.51 2.24 14.59
N ILE A 17 22.02 1.13 14.05
CA ILE A 17 21.44 0.05 14.88
C ILE A 17 22.52 -0.60 15.74
N VAL A 18 22.24 -0.75 17.04
CA VAL A 18 23.11 -1.42 18.00
C VAL A 18 22.83 -2.92 17.98
N TYR A 19 23.91 -3.71 17.93
CA TYR A 19 23.84 -5.19 17.92
C TYR A 19 24.34 -5.77 19.24
N GLY A 20 23.72 -6.87 19.67
CA GLY A 20 24.16 -7.60 20.86
C GLY A 20 25.55 -8.22 20.66
N THR A 21 26.36 -8.14 21.72
CA THR A 21 27.75 -8.66 21.73
C THR A 21 27.88 -9.92 22.57
N GLU A 22 26.86 -10.28 23.37
CA GLU A 22 26.92 -11.37 24.33
C GLU A 22 25.65 -12.26 24.29
N GLY A 23 25.83 -13.53 24.63
CA GLY A 23 24.75 -14.52 24.78
C GLY A 23 24.02 -14.83 23.48
N ASP A 24 22.75 -15.17 23.61
CA ASP A 24 21.85 -15.56 22.51
C ASP A 24 21.55 -14.43 21.52
N ASN A 25 21.86 -13.19 21.90
CA ASN A 25 21.63 -11.99 21.10
C ASN A 25 22.87 -11.57 20.29
N THR A 26 23.97 -12.35 20.34
CA THR A 26 25.19 -12.01 19.61
C THR A 26 24.92 -11.87 18.12
N GLY A 27 25.23 -10.68 17.57
CA GLY A 27 24.99 -10.35 16.15
C GLY A 27 23.52 -10.06 15.78
N MET A 28 22.61 -10.05 16.77
CA MET A 28 21.22 -9.63 16.57
C MET A 28 21.02 -8.16 16.92
N PRO A 29 20.17 -7.43 16.22
CA PRO A 29 19.85 -6.06 16.58
C PRO A 29 19.13 -6.01 17.93
N LEU A 30 19.53 -5.06 18.76
CA LEU A 30 18.85 -4.79 20.03
C LEU A 30 17.53 -4.05 19.77
N VAL A 31 16.54 -4.34 20.61
CA VAL A 31 15.19 -3.82 20.47
C VAL A 31 14.82 -3.02 21.72
N GLU A 32 14.20 -1.86 21.51
CA GLU A 32 13.64 -1.04 22.58
C GLU A 32 12.11 -0.95 22.48
N GLY A 33 11.50 -0.65 23.62
CA GLY A 33 10.05 -0.47 23.77
C GLY A 33 9.30 -1.73 24.14
N ASP A 34 8.42 -1.57 25.11
CA ASP A 34 7.46 -2.60 25.55
C ASP A 34 6.15 -2.48 24.80
N GLY A 35 6.22 -2.69 23.48
CA GLY A 35 5.03 -2.86 22.65
C GLY A 35 4.32 -1.59 22.18
N ASN A 36 4.32 -0.48 22.94
CA ASN A 36 3.58 0.75 22.56
C ASN A 36 4.24 2.05 23.03
N THR A 37 5.52 2.04 23.32
CA THR A 37 6.19 3.18 23.95
C THR A 37 6.97 4.07 23.00
N VAL A 38 7.42 3.52 21.86
CA VAL A 38 8.20 4.26 20.86
C VAL A 38 7.32 4.63 19.68
N LYS A 39 7.37 5.90 19.28
CA LYS A 39 6.72 6.33 18.04
C LYS A 39 7.55 5.87 16.84
N VAL A 40 6.97 4.99 16.01
CA VAL A 40 7.62 4.40 14.84
C VAL A 40 7.14 4.97 13.51
N GLY A 41 6.04 5.74 13.50
CA GLY A 41 5.53 6.36 12.30
C GLY A 41 4.29 7.24 12.53
N ASN A 42 3.76 7.79 11.45
CA ASN A 42 2.51 8.54 11.46
C ASN A 42 1.69 8.21 10.22
N ALA A 43 0.45 7.76 10.41
CA ALA A 43 -0.45 7.34 9.34
C ALA A 43 -0.97 8.51 8.47
N ASN A 44 -0.90 9.74 8.98
CA ASN A 44 -1.47 10.88 8.26
C ASN A 44 -0.60 11.28 7.07
N PRO A 45 -1.16 11.40 5.87
CA PRO A 45 -0.44 11.91 4.73
C PRO A 45 -0.11 13.40 4.91
N LYS A 46 1.01 13.83 4.37
CA LYS A 46 1.39 15.25 4.32
C LYS A 46 0.56 16.03 3.31
N LEU A 47 0.18 15.36 2.21
CA LEU A 47 -0.59 15.95 1.12
C LEU A 47 -1.41 14.87 0.41
N MET A 48 -2.66 15.18 0.12
CA MET A 48 -3.52 14.39 -0.76
C MET A 48 -4.01 15.27 -1.90
N LEU A 49 -3.90 14.78 -3.14
CA LEU A 49 -4.36 15.47 -4.33
C LEU A 49 -5.20 14.52 -5.18
N GLY A 50 -6.36 15.02 -5.64
CA GLY A 50 -7.16 14.38 -6.65
C GLY A 50 -7.19 15.24 -7.92
N TRP A 51 -6.68 14.71 -9.03
CA TRP A 51 -6.77 15.39 -10.31
C TRP A 51 -7.77 14.68 -11.20
N ASN A 52 -8.93 15.32 -11.39
CA ASN A 52 -9.93 14.87 -12.34
C ASN A 52 -9.94 15.76 -13.57
N HIS A 53 -10.21 15.17 -14.71
CA HIS A 53 -10.35 15.89 -15.96
C HIS A 53 -11.39 15.24 -16.86
N MET A 54 -12.21 16.09 -17.50
CA MET A 54 -13.21 15.67 -18.47
C MET A 54 -12.96 16.41 -19.79
N LEU A 55 -12.83 15.66 -20.85
CA LEU A 55 -12.68 16.14 -22.20
C LEU A 55 -13.87 15.67 -23.03
N SER A 56 -14.42 16.56 -23.84
CA SER A 56 -15.45 16.23 -24.81
C SER A 56 -15.02 16.74 -26.19
N TYR A 57 -15.04 15.85 -27.16
CA TYR A 57 -14.74 16.17 -28.54
C TYR A 57 -15.72 15.48 -29.47
N LYS A 58 -16.55 16.27 -30.17
CA LYS A 58 -17.66 15.75 -30.98
C LYS A 58 -18.54 14.79 -30.17
N ASN A 59 -18.56 13.54 -30.58
CA ASN A 59 -19.36 12.48 -29.95
C ASN A 59 -18.62 11.72 -28.87
N PHE A 60 -17.33 12.00 -28.62
CA PHE A 60 -16.53 11.34 -27.60
C PHE A 60 -16.50 12.15 -26.32
N SER A 61 -16.59 11.45 -25.20
CA SER A 61 -16.29 11.96 -23.87
C SER A 61 -15.19 11.10 -23.24
N PHE A 62 -14.23 11.75 -22.62
CA PHE A 62 -13.12 11.12 -21.92
C PHE A 62 -13.03 11.69 -20.52
N TYR A 63 -12.95 10.84 -19.53
CA TYR A 63 -12.80 11.22 -18.13
C TYR A 63 -11.70 10.40 -17.49
N PHE A 64 -10.88 11.04 -16.67
CA PHE A 64 -9.95 10.33 -15.80
C PHE A 64 -9.87 11.00 -14.41
N LEU A 65 -9.52 10.17 -13.42
CA LEU A 65 -9.21 10.58 -12.06
C LEU A 65 -7.87 9.96 -11.67
N VAL A 66 -6.90 10.82 -11.39
CA VAL A 66 -5.62 10.45 -10.77
C VAL A 66 -5.67 10.87 -9.32
N ASP A 67 -5.35 9.95 -8.44
CA ASP A 67 -5.30 10.13 -7.00
C ASP A 67 -3.85 10.02 -6.53
N CYS A 68 -3.41 10.99 -5.72
CA CYS A 68 -2.06 11.11 -5.22
C CYS A 68 -2.07 11.23 -3.70
N ARG A 69 -1.27 10.42 -3.04
CA ARG A 69 -0.99 10.50 -1.62
C ARG A 69 0.52 10.66 -1.42
N PHE A 70 0.93 11.67 -0.67
CA PHE A 70 2.32 11.93 -0.35
C PHE A 70 2.54 11.86 1.17
N GLY A 71 3.44 10.96 1.57
CA GLY A 71 3.73 10.71 2.97
C GLY A 71 2.63 9.91 3.68
N GLY A 72 2.78 9.82 4.98
CA GLY A 72 2.06 8.89 5.84
C GLY A 72 2.72 7.51 5.80
N ASP A 73 2.65 6.83 6.93
CA ASP A 73 3.23 5.50 7.12
C ASP A 73 2.14 4.45 7.26
N ILE A 74 2.45 3.23 6.85
CA ILE A 74 1.57 2.08 6.99
C ILE A 74 2.35 0.90 7.53
N LEU A 75 1.86 0.32 8.63
CA LEU A 75 2.37 -0.92 9.20
C LEU A 75 1.77 -2.12 8.46
N SER A 76 2.58 -3.02 7.96
CA SER A 76 2.09 -4.31 7.45
C SER A 76 2.28 -5.42 8.48
N GLN A 77 1.21 -5.70 9.22
CA GLN A 77 1.16 -6.86 10.11
C GLN A 77 1.14 -8.18 9.32
N THR A 78 0.53 -8.16 8.14
CA THR A 78 0.53 -9.32 7.23
C THR A 78 1.95 -9.74 6.86
N GLN A 79 2.82 -8.79 6.49
CA GLN A 79 4.21 -9.10 6.16
C GLN A 79 4.97 -9.60 7.40
N ALA A 80 4.74 -8.98 8.56
CA ALA A 80 5.36 -9.39 9.82
C ALA A 80 5.02 -10.84 10.18
N ASP A 81 3.75 -11.22 10.04
CA ASP A 81 3.30 -12.58 10.32
C ASP A 81 3.84 -13.58 9.27
N MET A 82 3.81 -13.23 7.99
CA MET A 82 4.38 -14.09 6.93
C MET A 82 5.88 -14.34 7.12
N ASP A 83 6.62 -13.31 7.53
CA ASP A 83 8.06 -13.40 7.78
C ASP A 83 8.36 -14.26 9.01
N MET A 84 7.58 -14.11 10.09
CA MET A 84 7.69 -14.94 11.29
C MET A 84 7.53 -16.43 10.98
N TYR A 85 6.58 -16.78 10.12
CA TYR A 85 6.36 -18.16 9.68
C TYR A 85 7.27 -18.61 8.54
N GLY A 86 8.06 -17.69 7.96
CA GLY A 86 9.01 -17.98 6.90
C GLY A 86 8.37 -18.32 5.56
N VAL A 87 7.14 -17.86 5.31
CA VAL A 87 6.37 -18.15 4.08
C VAL A 87 6.44 -17.05 3.04
N SER A 88 7.07 -15.90 3.36
CA SER A 88 7.26 -14.82 2.43
C SER A 88 8.43 -15.06 1.47
N GLU A 89 8.39 -14.41 0.30
CA GLU A 89 9.50 -14.44 -0.66
C GLU A 89 10.80 -13.85 -0.07
N VAL A 90 10.66 -12.82 0.78
CA VAL A 90 11.79 -12.16 1.44
C VAL A 90 12.55 -13.16 2.32
N THR A 91 11.83 -13.92 3.14
CA THR A 91 12.43 -14.93 4.01
C THR A 91 12.97 -16.12 3.22
N ALA A 92 12.33 -16.50 2.10
CA ALA A 92 12.85 -17.55 1.21
C ALA A 92 14.21 -17.14 0.64
N ARG A 93 14.29 -15.94 0.05
CA ARG A 93 15.55 -15.40 -0.49
C ARG A 93 16.63 -15.25 0.57
N ALA A 94 16.28 -14.86 1.81
CA ALA A 94 17.23 -14.75 2.90
C ALA A 94 17.79 -16.13 3.31
N ARG A 95 16.95 -17.17 3.35
CA ARG A 95 17.38 -18.55 3.60
C ARG A 95 18.33 -19.07 2.51
N ASP A 96 18.00 -18.79 1.23
CA ASP A 96 18.85 -19.20 0.10
C ASP A 96 20.22 -18.52 0.12
N LYS A 97 20.29 -17.26 0.53
CA LYS A 97 21.53 -16.51 0.72
C LYS A 97 22.29 -16.89 1.98
N GLY A 98 21.62 -17.42 3.00
CA GLY A 98 22.16 -17.75 4.31
C GLY A 98 22.37 -16.56 5.24
N TYR A 99 21.90 -15.37 4.88
CA TYR A 99 22.01 -14.17 5.72
C TYR A 99 20.96 -13.11 5.37
N VAL A 100 20.78 -12.16 6.30
CA VAL A 100 19.99 -10.93 6.11
C VAL A 100 20.93 -9.74 6.17
N MET A 101 20.69 -8.73 5.33
CA MET A 101 21.37 -7.42 5.44
C MET A 101 20.41 -6.42 6.09
N LEU A 102 20.81 -5.82 7.21
CA LEU A 102 20.07 -4.78 7.90
C LEU A 102 20.97 -3.55 8.06
N GLU A 103 20.63 -2.45 7.37
CA GLU A 103 21.38 -1.19 7.38
C GLU A 103 22.91 -1.38 7.19
N GLY A 104 23.29 -2.26 6.27
CA GLY A 104 24.70 -2.55 5.96
C GLY A 104 25.36 -3.63 6.82
N ASN A 105 24.71 -4.07 7.90
CA ASN A 105 25.22 -5.16 8.75
C ASN A 105 24.64 -6.50 8.35
N ARG A 106 25.48 -7.51 8.40
CA ARG A 106 25.14 -8.89 8.05
C ARG A 106 24.69 -9.67 9.28
N ILE A 107 23.55 -10.33 9.18
CA ILE A 107 22.98 -11.21 10.21
C ILE A 107 22.90 -12.61 9.64
N ASP A 108 23.72 -13.54 10.16
CA ASP A 108 23.79 -14.92 9.66
C ASP A 108 22.67 -15.83 10.22
N ASN A 109 22.10 -15.49 11.40
CA ASN A 109 20.99 -16.23 11.94
C ASN A 109 19.64 -15.75 11.39
N VAL A 110 19.35 -16.10 10.13
CA VAL A 110 18.13 -15.71 9.39
C VAL A 110 16.87 -16.12 10.16
N LYS A 111 16.81 -17.35 10.69
CA LYS A 111 15.66 -17.84 11.44
C LYS A 111 15.43 -17.06 12.72
N GLY A 112 16.50 -16.83 13.49
CA GLY A 112 16.43 -16.05 14.73
C GLY A 112 15.96 -14.63 14.47
N PHE A 113 16.47 -13.98 13.42
CA PHE A 113 16.08 -12.64 13.04
C PHE A 113 14.58 -12.54 12.75
N TYR A 114 14.06 -13.34 11.82
CA TYR A 114 12.64 -13.25 11.44
C TYR A 114 11.68 -13.80 12.49
N LYS A 115 12.05 -14.83 13.23
CA LYS A 115 11.14 -15.46 14.18
C LYS A 115 11.13 -14.78 15.55
N ASN A 116 12.29 -14.35 16.05
CA ASN A 116 12.43 -13.92 17.45
C ASN A 116 12.61 -12.40 17.57
N VAL A 117 13.07 -11.71 16.51
CA VAL A 117 13.37 -10.27 16.58
C VAL A 117 12.29 -9.46 15.86
N VAL A 118 12.17 -9.58 14.53
CA VAL A 118 11.31 -8.66 13.77
C VAL A 118 9.91 -9.19 13.52
N GLY A 119 9.71 -10.48 13.36
CA GLY A 119 8.45 -11.05 12.86
C GLY A 119 7.33 -11.12 13.88
N GLY A 120 6.10 -11.17 13.35
CA GLY A 120 4.88 -11.31 14.13
C GLY A 120 4.47 -10.03 14.86
N ARG A 121 3.40 -10.13 15.66
CA ARG A 121 2.84 -8.99 16.40
C ARG A 121 3.71 -8.48 17.55
N ALA A 122 4.55 -9.34 18.08
CA ALA A 122 5.45 -9.02 19.19
C ALA A 122 6.83 -8.55 18.71
N GLY A 123 7.07 -8.57 17.40
CA GLY A 123 8.33 -8.18 16.77
C GLY A 123 8.54 -6.68 16.66
N VAL A 124 9.59 -6.29 15.94
CA VAL A 124 9.95 -4.89 15.75
C VAL A 124 9.02 -4.23 14.73
N THR A 125 8.13 -3.39 15.23
CA THR A 125 7.14 -2.67 14.43
C THR A 125 7.80 -1.77 13.38
N GLU A 126 8.89 -1.08 13.74
CA GLU A 126 9.66 -0.22 12.84
C GLU A 126 10.07 -0.92 11.55
N TYR A 127 10.42 -2.20 11.60
CA TYR A 127 10.89 -2.97 10.44
C TYR A 127 9.81 -3.16 9.36
N TYR A 128 8.55 -3.16 9.75
CA TYR A 128 7.41 -3.35 8.85
C TYR A 128 6.62 -2.06 8.58
N MET A 129 7.22 -0.90 8.91
CA MET A 129 6.68 0.40 8.53
C MET A 129 7.07 0.74 7.10
N TYR A 130 6.10 1.10 6.29
CA TYR A 130 6.27 1.47 4.88
C TYR A 130 5.72 2.86 4.62
N ASP A 131 6.38 3.64 3.77
CA ASP A 131 5.87 4.92 3.30
C ASP A 131 4.69 4.66 2.35
N ALA A 132 3.53 5.23 2.66
CA ALA A 132 2.29 5.05 1.92
C ALA A 132 2.16 5.95 0.68
N THR A 133 3.22 6.67 0.31
CA THR A 133 3.24 7.52 -0.89
C THR A 133 2.90 6.71 -2.13
N ASN A 134 1.88 7.17 -2.85
CA ASN A 134 1.46 6.55 -4.10
C ASN A 134 0.76 7.54 -5.05
N ILE A 135 0.78 7.22 -6.33
CA ILE A 135 0.05 7.91 -7.39
C ILE A 135 -0.66 6.83 -8.20
N ARG A 136 -1.99 6.92 -8.28
CA ARG A 136 -2.86 5.90 -8.88
C ARG A 136 -3.79 6.49 -9.94
N LEU A 137 -3.97 5.77 -11.05
CA LEU A 137 -5.11 6.00 -11.93
C LEU A 137 -6.34 5.32 -11.31
N ARG A 138 -7.16 6.15 -10.64
CA ARG A 138 -8.33 5.70 -9.90
C ARG A 138 -9.50 5.36 -10.80
N GLU A 139 -9.73 6.19 -11.82
CA GLU A 139 -10.82 6.00 -12.75
C GLU A 139 -10.43 6.47 -14.16
N LEU A 140 -10.88 5.74 -15.16
CA LEU A 140 -10.81 6.09 -16.56
C LEU A 140 -12.15 5.72 -17.20
N SER A 141 -12.75 6.67 -17.94
CA SER A 141 -13.99 6.42 -18.68
C SER A 141 -13.92 7.03 -20.07
N VAL A 142 -14.37 6.27 -21.05
CA VAL A 142 -14.52 6.70 -22.43
C VAL A 142 -15.97 6.48 -22.83
N GLY A 143 -16.65 7.55 -23.25
CA GLY A 143 -18.01 7.49 -23.74
C GLY A 143 -18.08 7.88 -25.21
N TYR A 144 -18.99 7.25 -25.93
CA TYR A 144 -19.31 7.59 -27.31
C TYR A 144 -20.81 7.76 -27.47
N GLN A 145 -21.23 8.96 -27.87
CA GLN A 145 -22.63 9.24 -28.19
C GLN A 145 -22.88 8.86 -29.66
N LEU A 146 -23.84 8.00 -29.88
CA LEU A 146 -24.21 7.59 -31.22
C LEU A 146 -24.76 8.79 -32.02
N PRO A 147 -24.43 8.90 -33.32
CA PRO A 147 -24.88 9.99 -34.17
C PRO A 147 -26.41 10.06 -34.25
N ALA A 148 -26.98 11.25 -34.22
CA ALA A 148 -28.43 11.49 -34.32
C ALA A 148 -29.06 10.80 -35.55
N ALA A 149 -28.36 10.83 -36.69
CA ALA A 149 -28.82 10.18 -37.94
C ALA A 149 -29.07 8.64 -37.79
N TRP A 150 -28.40 8.00 -36.83
CA TRP A 150 -28.68 6.58 -36.54
C TRP A 150 -29.91 6.41 -35.68
N MET A 151 -30.14 7.36 -34.77
CA MET A 151 -31.29 7.34 -33.85
C MET A 151 -32.60 7.61 -34.59
N GLU A 152 -32.60 8.52 -35.54
CA GLU A 152 -33.75 8.84 -36.42
C GLU A 152 -34.26 7.61 -37.17
N LYS A 153 -33.37 6.69 -37.57
CA LYS A 153 -33.78 5.45 -38.23
C LYS A 153 -34.54 4.48 -37.31
N THR A 154 -34.33 4.56 -35.99
CA THR A 154 -34.99 3.65 -35.03
C THR A 154 -36.41 4.10 -34.70
N LYS A 155 -36.78 5.35 -34.94
CA LYS A 155 -38.08 5.99 -34.63
C LYS A 155 -38.49 5.94 -33.14
N VAL A 156 -37.69 5.32 -32.29
CA VAL A 156 -37.96 5.08 -30.86
C VAL A 156 -36.92 5.76 -29.99
N LEU A 157 -35.65 5.66 -30.36
CA LEU A 157 -34.53 6.18 -29.58
C LEU A 157 -34.21 7.62 -29.97
N LYS A 158 -34.22 8.54 -29.02
CA LYS A 158 -33.77 9.93 -29.21
C LYS A 158 -32.26 10.06 -29.07
N ARG A 159 -31.69 9.33 -28.10
CA ARG A 159 -30.24 9.32 -27.87
C ARG A 159 -29.78 7.96 -27.40
N ALA A 160 -28.58 7.58 -27.76
CA ALA A 160 -27.89 6.43 -27.18
C ALA A 160 -26.40 6.76 -26.97
N GLN A 161 -25.90 6.37 -25.81
CA GLN A 161 -24.50 6.55 -25.44
C GLN A 161 -23.93 5.22 -24.95
N LEU A 162 -22.82 4.81 -25.52
CA LEU A 162 -22.03 3.69 -25.06
C LEU A 162 -20.86 4.21 -24.23
N SER A 163 -20.63 3.66 -23.05
CA SER A 163 -19.50 4.03 -22.21
C SER A 163 -18.75 2.79 -21.73
N PHE A 164 -17.43 2.92 -21.71
CA PHE A 164 -16.51 1.99 -21.09
C PHE A 164 -15.85 2.67 -19.90
N SER A 165 -15.80 2.02 -18.76
CA SER A 165 -15.15 2.54 -17.55
C SER A 165 -14.25 1.51 -16.92
N GLY A 166 -13.15 1.98 -16.36
CA GLY A 166 -12.24 1.17 -15.56
C GLY A 166 -11.91 1.87 -14.26
N ARG A 167 -11.85 1.12 -13.15
CA ARG A 167 -11.49 1.65 -11.83
C ARG A 167 -10.31 0.92 -11.23
N ASN A 168 -9.51 1.64 -10.43
CA ASN A 168 -8.29 1.15 -9.77
C ASN A 168 -7.33 0.48 -10.75
N LEU A 169 -7.07 1.13 -11.89
CA LEU A 169 -6.42 0.48 -13.03
C LEU A 169 -4.98 0.12 -12.74
N PHE A 170 -4.19 1.07 -12.27
CA PHE A 170 -2.80 0.84 -11.91
C PHE A 170 -2.22 1.99 -11.10
N PHE A 171 -1.09 1.71 -10.45
CA PHE A 171 -0.26 2.71 -9.81
C PHE A 171 0.78 3.22 -10.81
N PHE A 172 0.87 4.52 -10.99
CA PHE A 172 2.00 5.16 -11.66
C PHE A 172 3.26 5.08 -10.78
N TYR A 173 3.03 5.18 -9.46
CA TYR A 173 4.08 5.14 -8.46
C TYR A 173 3.54 4.62 -7.13
N LYS A 174 4.30 3.81 -6.41
CA LYS A 174 4.06 3.43 -5.01
C LYS A 174 5.37 3.05 -4.34
N LYS A 175 5.52 3.38 -3.05
CA LYS A 175 6.67 2.98 -2.25
C LYS A 175 6.44 1.66 -1.54
N ALA A 176 5.25 1.46 -0.96
CA ALA A 176 4.91 0.20 -0.31
C ALA A 176 4.86 -0.96 -1.34
N PRO A 177 5.33 -2.17 -1.01
CA PRO A 177 5.28 -3.32 -1.92
C PRO A 177 3.86 -3.85 -2.15
N PHE A 178 2.92 -3.49 -1.29
CA PHE A 178 1.49 -3.84 -1.36
C PHE A 178 0.63 -2.61 -1.69
N ASP A 179 -0.68 -2.75 -1.66
CA ASP A 179 -1.63 -1.64 -1.86
C ASP A 179 -1.70 -0.77 -0.60
N PRO A 180 -1.24 0.48 -0.61
CA PRO A 180 -1.20 1.33 0.59
C PRO A 180 -2.56 1.89 1.03
N ASP A 181 -3.64 1.59 0.31
CA ASP A 181 -5.01 1.92 0.73
C ASP A 181 -5.62 0.84 1.65
N LEU A 182 -4.90 -0.24 1.90
CA LEU A 182 -5.32 -1.27 2.83
C LEU A 182 -5.24 -0.74 4.25
N VAL A 183 -6.36 -0.79 4.96
CA VAL A 183 -6.44 -0.42 6.38
C VAL A 183 -7.30 -1.43 7.12
N LEU A 184 -6.94 -1.74 8.36
CA LEU A 184 -7.69 -2.64 9.22
C LEU A 184 -9.08 -2.10 9.53
N SER A 185 -9.19 -0.79 9.70
CA SER A 185 -10.42 -0.11 10.07
C SER A 185 -10.43 1.32 9.52
N THR A 186 -11.62 1.84 9.27
CA THR A 186 -11.84 3.25 8.93
C THR A 186 -11.91 4.15 10.17
N GLY A 187 -11.87 3.57 11.37
CA GLY A 187 -11.83 4.30 12.65
C GLY A 187 -10.44 4.88 12.92
N ASN A 188 -10.38 5.87 13.79
CA ASN A 188 -9.14 6.58 14.12
C ASN A 188 -8.12 5.72 14.87
N ASP A 189 -8.56 4.65 15.55
CA ASP A 189 -7.72 3.85 16.44
C ASP A 189 -6.77 2.91 15.70
N ASN A 190 -7.07 2.59 14.43
CA ASN A 190 -6.30 1.62 13.64
C ASN A 190 -5.89 2.19 12.27
N GLN A 191 -5.71 3.51 12.18
CA GLN A 191 -5.22 4.13 10.96
C GLN A 191 -3.78 3.69 10.67
N GLY A 192 -3.50 3.44 9.39
CA GLY A 192 -2.16 3.07 8.96
C GLY A 192 -1.72 1.66 9.40
N ILE A 193 -2.65 0.79 9.76
CA ILE A 193 -2.37 -0.62 10.07
C ILE A 193 -3.06 -1.50 9.03
N GLU A 194 -2.30 -2.33 8.35
CA GLU A 194 -2.77 -3.35 7.42
C GLU A 194 -2.65 -4.72 8.09
N VAL A 195 -3.76 -5.49 8.11
CA VAL A 195 -3.82 -6.85 8.65
C VAL A 195 -4.69 -7.69 7.74
N TYR A 196 -4.06 -8.55 6.92
CA TYR A 196 -4.72 -9.47 5.98
C TYR A 196 -5.80 -8.82 5.10
N GLY A 197 -5.59 -7.54 4.77
CA GLY A 197 -6.51 -6.77 3.95
C GLY A 197 -6.55 -7.29 2.52
N MET A 198 -7.75 -7.33 1.91
CA MET A 198 -7.87 -7.65 0.49
C MET A 198 -7.45 -6.44 -0.35
N PRO A 199 -6.50 -6.61 -1.30
CA PRO A 199 -6.11 -5.52 -2.19
C PRO A 199 -7.31 -4.97 -2.97
N THR A 200 -7.28 -3.67 -3.30
CA THR A 200 -8.33 -3.05 -4.10
C THR A 200 -8.47 -3.76 -5.44
N THR A 201 -9.70 -4.11 -5.78
CA THR A 201 -9.99 -4.81 -7.03
C THR A 201 -9.96 -3.85 -8.22
N ARG A 202 -9.41 -4.30 -9.34
CA ARG A 202 -9.57 -3.63 -10.63
C ARG A 202 -10.92 -4.01 -11.20
N SER A 203 -11.72 -3.02 -11.60
CA SER A 203 -13.03 -3.27 -12.19
C SER A 203 -13.16 -2.62 -13.56
N TRP A 204 -13.91 -3.28 -14.43
CA TRP A 204 -14.23 -2.82 -15.77
C TRP A 204 -15.74 -2.84 -15.94
N GLY A 205 -16.28 -1.82 -16.57
CA GLY A 205 -17.72 -1.69 -16.80
C GLY A 205 -18.03 -1.20 -18.20
N PHE A 206 -19.11 -1.75 -18.76
CA PHE A 206 -19.75 -1.21 -19.94
C PHE A 206 -21.12 -0.69 -19.57
N SER A 207 -21.48 0.46 -20.11
CA SER A 207 -22.78 1.07 -19.87
C SER A 207 -23.38 1.52 -21.22
N LEU A 208 -24.63 1.17 -21.43
CA LEU A 208 -25.43 1.67 -22.54
C LEU A 208 -26.58 2.51 -21.94
N LYS A 209 -26.56 3.82 -22.21
CA LYS A 209 -27.63 4.74 -21.82
C LYS A 209 -28.49 5.04 -23.04
N CYS A 210 -29.77 4.74 -22.97
CA CYS A 210 -30.76 5.03 -24.01
C CYS A 210 -31.79 6.05 -23.50
N GLU A 211 -32.16 6.98 -24.35
CA GLU A 211 -33.24 7.96 -24.14
C GLU A 211 -34.27 7.75 -25.23
N PHE A 212 -35.54 7.58 -24.80
CA PHE A 212 -36.69 7.29 -25.68
C PHE A 212 -37.55 8.52 -25.93
#